data_3b2ec97d5cd91a61736a35eca0224c23
#
_entry.id   3b2ec97d5cd91a61736a35eca0224c23
#
_cell.length_a   1.000
_cell.length_b   1.000
_cell.length_c   1.000
_cell.angle_alpha   90.00
_cell.angle_beta   90.00
_cell.angle_gamma   90.00
#
_symmetry.space_group_name_H-M   'P 1'
#
loop_
_entity.id
_entity.type
_entity.pdbx_description
1 polymer ?
#
loop_
_entity_poly.entity_id
_entity_poly.type
_entity_poly.pdbx_seq_one_letter_code
_entity_poly.pdbx_strand_id
1 'polypeptide(L)'
;MKYSMSVLMLLFSASIFAQPTLVEKFQKIGNVQQAQQFVDANADLKPALLHLTYGKDTALIDKRLLRQKQGDIFSVGYVTYKVIESKETVAYRASYIFLDGSDYSVSQIDSLKKLIVQKINAGADWNQLSDQYTMDGNKTHGDTDWFFGELMFPKEVQDAVAAHKKGDVFFVDVSERNWHYIIKKTYEDNLQKDATVLRANGR
;
A
#
# COMPACT_ATOMS: atom_id res chain seq x y z
N MET A 1 29.77 57.09 -62.03
CA MET A 1 29.96 56.32 -60.81
C MET A 1 28.61 55.68 -60.44
N LYS A 2 28.46 54.37 -60.63
CA LYS A 2 27.23 53.63 -60.28
C LYS A 2 27.53 52.82 -59.03
N TYR A 3 26.90 53.14 -57.88
CA TYR A 3 27.02 52.37 -56.65
C TYR A 3 25.99 51.27 -56.70
N SER A 4 26.46 49.99 -56.74
CA SER A 4 25.64 48.81 -56.58
C SER A 4 25.49 48.53 -55.06
N MET A 5 24.26 48.63 -54.55
CA MET A 5 23.92 48.35 -53.19
C MET A 5 23.52 46.91 -53.09
N SER A 6 24.44 46.04 -52.65
CA SER A 6 24.15 44.64 -52.40
C SER A 6 23.35 44.49 -51.07
N VAL A 7 22.07 44.09 -51.16
CA VAL A 7 21.23 43.75 -49.99
C VAL A 7 21.61 42.36 -49.57
N LEU A 8 22.26 42.24 -48.38
CA LEU A 8 22.56 40.98 -47.73
C LEU A 8 21.33 40.54 -46.99
N MET A 9 20.60 39.54 -47.55
CA MET A 9 19.42 38.94 -46.97
C MET A 9 19.87 37.91 -45.93
N LEU A 10 19.83 38.27 -44.64
CA LEU A 10 20.05 37.34 -43.51
C LEU A 10 18.86 36.42 -43.37
N LEU A 11 18.99 35.16 -43.82
CA LEU A 11 18.05 34.08 -43.59
C LEU A 11 18.18 33.65 -42.12
N PHE A 12 17.30 34.16 -41.27
CA PHE A 12 17.09 33.59 -39.94
C PHE A 12 16.39 32.22 -40.09
N SER A 13 17.14 31.14 -40.04
CA SER A 13 16.59 29.80 -39.88
C SER A 13 16.05 29.68 -38.45
N ALA A 14 14.78 29.93 -38.26
CA ALA A 14 14.09 29.60 -37.02
C ALA A 14 14.09 28.08 -36.89
N SER A 15 14.97 27.52 -36.06
CA SER A 15 14.94 26.13 -35.65
C SER A 15 13.62 25.92 -34.85
N ILE A 16 12.64 25.33 -35.51
CA ILE A 16 11.40 24.89 -34.82
C ILE A 16 11.83 23.71 -33.94
N PHE A 17 12.18 24.00 -32.69
CA PHE A 17 12.32 22.93 -31.68
C PHE A 17 10.93 22.34 -31.45
N ALA A 18 10.71 21.13 -31.95
CA ALA A 18 9.51 20.38 -31.65
C ALA A 18 9.36 20.24 -30.11
N GLN A 19 8.19 20.58 -29.59
CA GLN A 19 7.96 20.42 -28.15
C GLN A 19 8.09 18.95 -27.76
N PRO A 20 8.77 18.62 -26.64
CA PRO A 20 8.94 17.25 -26.21
C PRO A 20 7.58 16.57 -25.98
N THR A 21 7.45 15.36 -26.46
CA THR A 21 6.27 14.53 -26.25
C THR A 21 6.03 14.27 -24.76
N LEU A 22 4.82 13.89 -24.39
CA LEU A 22 4.51 13.56 -22.99
C LEU A 22 5.37 12.38 -22.49
N VAL A 23 5.67 11.41 -23.36
CA VAL A 23 6.55 10.29 -23.05
C VAL A 23 7.97 10.78 -22.72
N GLU A 24 8.53 11.66 -23.53
CA GLU A 24 9.86 12.24 -23.28
C GLU A 24 9.91 13.08 -22.00
N LYS A 25 8.83 13.79 -21.67
CA LYS A 25 8.71 14.48 -20.39
C LYS A 25 8.70 13.49 -19.22
N PHE A 26 7.92 12.40 -19.35
CA PHE A 26 7.84 11.35 -18.33
C PHE A 26 9.16 10.60 -18.14
N GLN A 27 9.93 10.36 -19.20
CA GLN A 27 11.24 9.70 -19.08
C GLN A 27 12.19 10.42 -18.12
N LYS A 28 12.08 11.73 -18.00
CA LYS A 28 12.94 12.57 -17.15
C LYS A 28 12.53 12.58 -15.67
N ILE A 29 11.37 12.02 -15.33
CA ILE A 29 10.84 12.00 -13.95
C ILE A 29 11.28 10.69 -13.29
N GLY A 30 12.17 10.75 -12.31
CA GLY A 30 12.76 9.57 -11.66
C GLY A 30 12.24 9.27 -10.25
N ASN A 31 11.50 10.20 -9.62
CA ASN A 31 11.02 10.05 -8.25
C ASN A 31 9.72 10.82 -8.00
N VAL A 32 9.12 10.60 -6.83
CA VAL A 32 7.82 11.20 -6.44
C VAL A 32 7.89 12.72 -6.38
N GLN A 33 8.99 13.29 -5.90
CA GLN A 33 9.14 14.75 -5.83
C GLN A 33 9.10 15.39 -7.21
N GLN A 34 9.82 14.83 -8.19
CA GLN A 34 9.80 15.31 -9.58
C GLN A 34 8.42 15.10 -10.22
N ALA A 35 7.74 13.99 -9.90
CA ALA A 35 6.39 13.74 -10.37
C ALA A 35 5.40 14.76 -9.80
N GLN A 36 5.52 15.14 -8.53
CA GLN A 36 4.71 16.20 -7.93
C GLN A 36 4.99 17.55 -8.59
N GLN A 37 6.25 17.91 -8.83
CA GLN A 37 6.61 19.12 -9.56
C GLN A 37 6.02 19.16 -10.97
N PHE A 38 5.98 18.00 -11.64
CA PHE A 38 5.32 17.90 -12.95
C PHE A 38 3.82 18.14 -12.85
N VAL A 39 3.15 17.58 -11.83
CA VAL A 39 1.71 17.80 -11.57
C VAL A 39 1.43 19.28 -11.38
N ASP A 40 2.22 19.95 -10.55
CA ASP A 40 2.03 21.36 -10.22
C ASP A 40 2.26 22.29 -11.44
N ALA A 41 3.19 21.92 -12.32
CA ALA A 41 3.60 22.75 -13.47
C ALA A 41 2.79 22.53 -14.76
N ASN A 42 1.95 21.49 -14.86
CA ASN A 42 1.29 21.09 -16.12
C ASN A 42 -0.22 20.88 -15.97
N ALA A 43 -0.92 21.77 -15.29
CA ALA A 43 -2.35 21.64 -15.01
C ALA A 43 -3.24 21.43 -16.27
N ASP A 44 -2.81 21.95 -17.42
CA ASP A 44 -3.47 21.79 -18.72
C ASP A 44 -3.54 20.32 -19.21
N LEU A 45 -2.59 19.48 -18.77
CA LEU A 45 -2.55 18.03 -19.07
C LEU A 45 -3.36 17.20 -18.07
N LYS A 46 -4.02 17.84 -17.12
CA LYS A 46 -4.78 17.18 -16.03
C LYS A 46 -3.99 16.03 -15.37
N PRO A 47 -2.76 16.31 -14.93
CA PRO A 47 -1.93 15.28 -14.33
C PRO A 47 -2.43 14.91 -12.95
N ALA A 48 -2.12 13.68 -12.50
CA ALA A 48 -2.36 13.24 -11.13
C ALA A 48 -1.33 12.19 -10.70
N LEU A 49 -0.99 12.18 -9.42
CA LEU A 49 -0.33 11.08 -8.76
C LEU A 49 -1.39 10.15 -8.17
N LEU A 50 -1.30 8.88 -8.50
CA LEU A 50 -2.14 7.81 -7.98
C LEU A 50 -1.31 6.96 -7.04
N HIS A 51 -1.86 6.64 -5.87
CA HIS A 51 -1.30 5.66 -4.94
C HIS A 51 -2.20 4.43 -4.98
N LEU A 52 -1.68 3.35 -5.56
CA LEU A 52 -2.44 2.12 -5.81
C LEU A 52 -1.96 1.02 -4.88
N THR A 53 -2.89 0.28 -4.30
CA THR A 53 -2.64 -0.86 -3.42
C THR A 53 -3.35 -2.10 -3.97
N TYR A 54 -2.61 -3.21 -4.09
CA TYR A 54 -3.18 -4.48 -4.51
C TYR A 54 -4.32 -4.92 -3.56
N GLY A 55 -5.43 -5.34 -4.13
CA GLY A 55 -6.60 -5.77 -3.37
C GLY A 55 -7.58 -4.65 -2.99
N LYS A 56 -7.13 -3.40 -2.90
CA LYS A 56 -7.99 -2.21 -2.67
C LYS A 56 -8.41 -1.58 -3.98
N ASP A 57 -7.45 -1.35 -4.88
CA ASP A 57 -7.69 -0.73 -6.19
C ASP A 57 -8.04 -1.81 -7.21
N THR A 58 -9.33 -1.93 -7.52
CA THR A 58 -9.89 -3.07 -8.26
C THR A 58 -10.26 -2.77 -9.71
N ALA A 59 -10.18 -1.51 -10.15
CA ALA A 59 -10.42 -1.16 -11.54
C ALA A 59 -9.43 -1.87 -12.49
N LEU A 60 -9.86 -2.16 -13.71
CA LEU A 60 -9.02 -2.88 -14.68
C LEU A 60 -7.69 -2.16 -14.96
N ILE A 61 -7.75 -0.83 -15.02
CA ILE A 61 -6.53 -0.02 -15.22
C ILE A 61 -5.59 -0.12 -14.02
N ASP A 62 -6.10 -0.08 -12.80
CA ASP A 62 -5.30 -0.14 -11.57
C ASP A 62 -4.61 -1.50 -11.46
N LYS A 63 -5.33 -2.59 -11.72
CA LYS A 63 -4.76 -3.94 -11.79
C LYS A 63 -3.67 -4.07 -12.85
N ARG A 64 -3.81 -3.37 -13.99
CA ARG A 64 -2.78 -3.32 -15.02
C ARG A 64 -1.57 -2.53 -14.56
N LEU A 65 -1.77 -1.37 -13.93
CA LEU A 65 -0.71 -0.51 -13.38
C LEU A 65 0.09 -1.24 -12.30
N LEU A 66 -0.57 -1.93 -11.38
CA LEU A 66 0.07 -2.70 -10.32
C LEU A 66 0.95 -3.87 -10.83
N ARG A 67 0.75 -4.32 -12.08
CA ARG A 67 1.60 -5.35 -12.71
C ARG A 67 2.86 -4.80 -13.36
N GLN A 68 2.94 -3.48 -13.55
CA GLN A 68 4.10 -2.85 -14.19
C GLN A 68 5.27 -2.72 -13.22
N LYS A 69 6.44 -2.49 -13.78
CA LYS A 69 7.68 -2.24 -13.01
C LYS A 69 7.90 -0.74 -12.85
N GLN A 70 8.66 -0.39 -11.83
CA GLN A 70 9.13 0.98 -11.67
C GLN A 70 9.86 1.45 -12.94
N GLY A 71 9.52 2.64 -13.41
CA GLY A 71 10.05 3.24 -14.63
C GLY A 71 9.24 2.97 -15.89
N ASP A 72 8.34 1.97 -15.90
CA ASP A 72 7.51 1.66 -17.07
C ASP A 72 6.62 2.86 -17.45
N ILE A 73 6.57 3.14 -18.76
CA ILE A 73 5.72 4.19 -19.35
C ILE A 73 4.85 3.54 -20.42
N PHE A 74 3.56 3.79 -20.40
CA PHE A 74 2.64 3.33 -21.43
C PHE A 74 1.41 4.22 -21.51
N SER A 75 0.69 4.14 -22.63
CA SER A 75 -0.52 4.91 -22.84
C SER A 75 -1.74 4.00 -23.04
N VAL A 76 -2.88 4.47 -22.55
CA VAL A 76 -4.19 3.87 -22.80
C VAL A 76 -5.11 4.98 -23.30
N GLY A 77 -5.49 4.92 -24.57
CA GLY A 77 -6.15 6.03 -25.24
C GLY A 77 -5.26 7.26 -25.25
N TYR A 78 -5.78 8.37 -24.78
CA TYR A 78 -5.07 9.65 -24.68
C TYR A 78 -4.36 9.85 -23.33
N VAL A 79 -4.44 8.90 -22.40
CA VAL A 79 -3.81 9.00 -21.08
C VAL A 79 -2.50 8.24 -21.07
N THR A 80 -1.42 8.91 -20.68
CA THR A 80 -0.10 8.32 -20.46
C THR A 80 0.13 8.13 -18.98
N TYR A 81 0.71 6.98 -18.62
CA TYR A 81 1.04 6.58 -17.26
C TYR A 81 2.53 6.31 -17.14
N LYS A 82 3.11 6.64 -16.00
CA LYS A 82 4.45 6.22 -15.59
C LYS A 82 4.40 5.67 -14.17
N VAL A 83 4.94 4.47 -13.97
CA VAL A 83 5.14 3.92 -12.63
C VAL A 83 6.38 4.60 -12.03
N ILE A 84 6.17 5.44 -11.03
CA ILE A 84 7.24 6.19 -10.36
C ILE A 84 7.91 5.32 -9.30
N GLU A 85 7.11 4.62 -8.50
CA GLU A 85 7.57 3.67 -7.49
C GLU A 85 6.71 2.41 -7.55
N SER A 86 7.33 1.27 -7.26
CA SER A 86 6.65 0.00 -7.12
C SER A 86 7.31 -0.75 -5.98
N LYS A 87 6.54 -1.07 -4.94
CA LYS A 87 7.00 -1.76 -3.73
C LYS A 87 6.18 -3.02 -3.52
N GLU A 88 6.85 -4.12 -3.27
CA GLU A 88 6.22 -5.34 -2.77
C GLU A 88 6.28 -5.34 -1.24
N THR A 89 5.15 -5.61 -0.61
CA THR A 89 5.01 -5.67 0.84
C THR A 89 4.29 -6.95 1.21
N VAL A 90 4.80 -7.65 2.22
CA VAL A 90 4.13 -8.83 2.74
C VAL A 90 2.93 -8.38 3.55
N ALA A 91 1.75 -8.88 3.19
CA ALA A 91 0.53 -8.72 3.95
C ALA A 91 0.23 -9.98 4.75
N TYR A 92 -0.26 -9.78 5.95
CA TYR A 92 -0.65 -10.81 6.89
C TYR A 92 -2.16 -10.79 7.13
N ARG A 93 -2.74 -11.94 7.48
CA ARG A 93 -4.10 -12.02 7.97
C ARG A 93 -4.22 -13.06 9.06
N ALA A 94 -4.83 -12.66 10.14
CA ALA A 94 -5.00 -13.48 11.33
C ALA A 94 -6.42 -13.29 11.89
N SER A 95 -6.75 -14.07 12.89
CA SER A 95 -7.88 -13.79 13.76
C SER A 95 -7.38 -13.77 15.20
N TYR A 96 -7.94 -12.89 16.02
CA TYR A 96 -7.48 -12.68 17.39
C TYR A 96 -8.62 -12.66 18.40
N ILE A 97 -8.27 -12.92 19.65
CA ILE A 97 -9.04 -12.64 20.85
C ILE A 97 -8.23 -11.63 21.65
N PHE A 98 -8.78 -10.45 21.86
CA PHE A 98 -8.14 -9.37 22.59
C PHE A 98 -8.61 -9.34 24.04
N LEU A 99 -7.67 -9.29 24.98
CA LEU A 99 -7.93 -9.14 26.40
C LEU A 99 -7.27 -7.84 26.87
N ASP A 100 -8.08 -6.91 27.36
CA ASP A 100 -7.59 -5.68 28.02
C ASP A 100 -7.30 -5.99 29.49
N GLY A 101 -6.05 -5.84 29.88
CA GLY A 101 -5.60 -6.05 31.24
C GLY A 101 -5.82 -4.85 32.17
N SER A 102 -6.39 -3.74 31.70
CA SER A 102 -6.54 -2.51 32.49
C SER A 102 -7.32 -2.73 33.80
N ASP A 103 -8.36 -3.55 33.74
CA ASP A 103 -9.24 -3.83 34.89
C ASP A 103 -9.02 -5.23 35.50
N TYR A 104 -7.94 -5.94 35.08
CA TYR A 104 -7.68 -7.31 35.48
C TYR A 104 -6.29 -7.45 36.09
N SER A 105 -6.16 -8.31 37.11
CA SER A 105 -4.86 -8.73 37.59
C SER A 105 -4.18 -9.69 36.58
N VAL A 106 -2.86 -9.76 36.62
CA VAL A 106 -2.08 -10.69 35.79
C VAL A 106 -2.60 -12.13 35.93
N SER A 107 -2.92 -12.57 37.14
CA SER A 107 -3.43 -13.91 37.40
C SER A 107 -4.82 -14.17 36.78
N GLN A 108 -5.67 -13.14 36.69
CA GLN A 108 -6.96 -13.25 36.01
C GLN A 108 -6.78 -13.37 34.50
N ILE A 109 -5.91 -12.55 33.89
CA ILE A 109 -5.58 -12.64 32.47
C ILE A 109 -4.98 -14.02 32.14
N ASP A 110 -4.03 -14.52 32.96
CA ASP A 110 -3.45 -15.85 32.75
C ASP A 110 -4.50 -16.97 32.86
N SER A 111 -5.45 -16.82 33.76
CA SER A 111 -6.55 -17.77 33.91
C SER A 111 -7.47 -17.75 32.68
N LEU A 112 -7.79 -16.57 32.15
CA LEU A 112 -8.56 -16.42 30.92
C LEU A 112 -7.83 -17.03 29.72
N LYS A 113 -6.54 -16.72 29.54
CA LYS A 113 -5.70 -17.32 28.49
C LYS A 113 -5.75 -18.86 28.56
N LYS A 114 -5.51 -19.43 29.74
CA LYS A 114 -5.56 -20.89 29.96
C LYS A 114 -6.92 -21.49 29.61
N LEU A 115 -8.00 -20.87 30.07
CA LEU A 115 -9.36 -21.31 29.79
C LEU A 115 -9.65 -21.32 28.28
N ILE A 116 -9.30 -20.24 27.58
CA ILE A 116 -9.51 -20.10 26.14
C ILE A 116 -8.73 -21.19 25.38
N VAL A 117 -7.46 -21.40 25.73
CA VAL A 117 -6.62 -22.44 25.10
C VAL A 117 -7.18 -23.85 25.37
N GLN A 118 -7.66 -24.13 26.59
CA GLN A 118 -8.29 -25.40 26.86
C GLN A 118 -9.52 -25.63 25.98
N LYS A 119 -10.34 -24.62 25.77
CA LYS A 119 -11.49 -24.69 24.86
C LYS A 119 -11.08 -24.90 23.41
N ILE A 120 -10.03 -24.18 22.92
CA ILE A 120 -9.48 -24.36 21.58
C ILE A 120 -9.02 -25.82 21.40
N ASN A 121 -8.25 -26.34 22.34
CA ASN A 121 -7.75 -27.73 22.31
C ASN A 121 -8.86 -28.79 22.40
N ALA A 122 -9.98 -28.43 23.01
CA ALA A 122 -11.20 -29.28 23.05
C ALA A 122 -12.03 -29.15 21.76
N GLY A 123 -11.60 -28.40 20.76
CA GLY A 123 -12.27 -28.25 19.47
C GLY A 123 -13.40 -27.24 19.44
N ALA A 124 -13.45 -26.30 20.40
CA ALA A 124 -14.43 -25.22 20.36
C ALA A 124 -14.22 -24.34 19.10
N ASP A 125 -15.32 -23.84 18.58
CA ASP A 125 -15.29 -22.96 17.41
C ASP A 125 -14.60 -21.63 17.72
N TRP A 126 -13.64 -21.26 16.88
CA TRP A 126 -12.84 -20.05 17.06
C TRP A 126 -13.69 -18.78 17.04
N ASN A 127 -14.64 -18.68 16.11
CA ASN A 127 -15.47 -17.48 15.97
C ASN A 127 -16.31 -17.26 17.23
N GLN A 128 -16.89 -18.33 17.77
CA GLN A 128 -17.64 -18.28 19.03
C GLN A 128 -16.75 -17.85 20.20
N LEU A 129 -15.52 -18.35 20.26
CA LEU A 129 -14.58 -17.94 21.31
C LEU A 129 -14.17 -16.47 21.15
N SER A 130 -13.90 -16.02 19.93
CA SER A 130 -13.59 -14.62 19.67
C SER A 130 -14.74 -13.71 20.06
N ASP A 131 -15.96 -14.02 19.65
CA ASP A 131 -17.16 -13.23 20.01
C ASP A 131 -17.43 -13.20 21.51
N GLN A 132 -17.12 -14.29 22.21
CA GLN A 132 -17.37 -14.43 23.65
C GLN A 132 -16.33 -13.69 24.49
N TYR A 133 -15.06 -13.70 24.08
CA TYR A 133 -13.95 -13.29 24.94
C TYR A 133 -13.24 -12.00 24.51
N THR A 134 -13.37 -11.55 23.25
CA THR A 134 -12.70 -10.32 22.83
C THR A 134 -13.30 -9.09 23.53
N MET A 135 -12.43 -8.18 23.98
CA MET A 135 -12.81 -7.02 24.80
C MET A 135 -12.75 -5.68 24.03
N ASP A 136 -12.39 -5.69 22.75
CA ASP A 136 -12.31 -4.48 21.92
C ASP A 136 -13.58 -4.17 21.12
N GLY A 137 -14.62 -4.98 21.29
CA GLY A 137 -15.90 -4.81 20.60
C GLY A 137 -15.87 -5.16 19.11
N ASN A 138 -14.82 -5.81 18.63
CA ASN A 138 -14.72 -6.29 17.24
C ASN A 138 -15.88 -7.23 16.91
N LYS A 139 -16.52 -7.00 15.75
CA LYS A 139 -17.69 -7.80 15.26
C LYS A 139 -17.34 -8.70 14.08
N THR A 140 -16.07 -8.85 13.76
CA THR A 140 -15.58 -9.67 12.63
C THR A 140 -15.05 -11.02 13.07
N HIS A 141 -15.42 -11.52 14.25
CA HIS A 141 -14.88 -12.74 14.87
C HIS A 141 -13.35 -12.67 15.04
N GLY A 142 -12.86 -11.45 15.33
CA GLY A 142 -11.44 -11.16 15.46
C GLY A 142 -10.66 -11.13 14.15
N ASP A 143 -11.29 -11.31 13.00
CA ASP A 143 -10.59 -11.26 11.70
C ASP A 143 -9.99 -9.87 11.47
N THR A 144 -8.68 -9.85 11.23
CA THR A 144 -7.92 -8.62 11.02
C THR A 144 -8.12 -8.01 9.64
N ASP A 145 -8.69 -8.77 8.69
CA ASP A 145 -8.46 -8.55 7.27
C ASP A 145 -6.95 -8.53 6.94
N TRP A 146 -6.58 -8.24 5.67
CA TRP A 146 -5.19 -8.13 5.27
C TRP A 146 -4.57 -6.83 5.82
N PHE A 147 -3.48 -6.97 6.56
CA PHE A 147 -2.74 -5.84 7.12
C PHE A 147 -1.25 -5.91 6.78
N PHE A 148 -0.61 -4.76 6.76
CA PHE A 148 0.82 -4.57 6.56
C PHE A 148 1.23 -3.23 7.19
N GLY A 149 2.48 -3.15 7.65
CA GLY A 149 3.01 -1.93 8.28
C GLY A 149 2.44 -1.63 9.67
N GLU A 150 3.03 -0.71 10.37
CA GLU A 150 2.85 -0.48 11.81
C GLU A 150 1.56 0.25 12.20
N LEU A 151 0.68 0.57 11.24
CA LEU A 151 -0.46 1.46 11.50
C LEU A 151 -1.71 0.75 12.04
N MET A 152 -1.82 -0.57 11.91
CA MET A 152 -3.06 -1.30 12.26
C MET A 152 -2.95 -2.04 13.58
N PHE A 153 -1.79 -2.58 13.90
CA PHE A 153 -1.54 -3.35 15.11
C PHE A 153 -0.21 -2.93 15.76
N PRO A 154 -0.05 -3.16 17.07
CA PRO A 154 1.26 -3.01 17.72
C PRO A 154 2.34 -3.83 17.01
N LYS A 155 3.57 -3.33 17.04
CA LYS A 155 4.69 -3.99 16.35
C LYS A 155 4.90 -5.44 16.82
N GLU A 156 4.71 -5.71 18.11
CA GLU A 156 4.81 -7.03 18.70
C GLU A 156 3.83 -8.02 18.07
N VAL A 157 2.60 -7.57 17.81
CA VAL A 157 1.56 -8.39 17.14
C VAL A 157 1.97 -8.68 15.70
N GLN A 158 2.44 -7.67 14.97
CA GLN A 158 2.84 -7.84 13.57
C GLN A 158 4.03 -8.79 13.44
N ASP A 159 5.08 -8.59 14.25
CA ASP A 159 6.28 -9.42 14.24
C ASP A 159 5.94 -10.88 14.59
N ALA A 160 5.05 -11.08 15.56
CA ALA A 160 4.61 -12.42 15.92
C ALA A 160 3.80 -13.09 14.79
N VAL A 161 2.87 -12.37 14.16
CA VAL A 161 2.12 -12.93 13.02
C VAL A 161 3.04 -13.26 11.85
N ALA A 162 4.04 -12.42 11.57
CA ALA A 162 5.04 -12.67 10.54
C ALA A 162 5.89 -13.93 10.82
N ALA A 163 6.19 -14.20 12.09
CA ALA A 163 7.03 -15.33 12.50
C ALA A 163 6.30 -16.69 12.51
N HIS A 164 4.97 -16.70 12.51
CA HIS A 164 4.17 -17.92 12.61
C HIS A 164 3.62 -18.37 11.25
N LYS A 165 3.18 -19.62 11.18
CA LYS A 165 2.60 -20.24 9.98
C LYS A 165 1.07 -20.29 10.08
N LYS A 166 0.41 -20.39 8.94
CA LYS A 166 -1.04 -20.63 8.88
C LYS A 166 -1.42 -21.84 9.73
N GLY A 167 -2.42 -21.64 10.59
CA GLY A 167 -2.93 -22.63 11.52
C GLY A 167 -2.36 -22.52 12.94
N ASP A 168 -1.21 -21.86 13.13
CA ASP A 168 -0.63 -21.66 14.45
C ASP A 168 -1.54 -20.80 15.33
N VAL A 169 -1.60 -21.16 16.62
CA VAL A 169 -2.22 -20.38 17.69
C VAL A 169 -1.14 -20.00 18.70
N PHE A 170 -1.00 -18.71 18.98
CA PHE A 170 0.06 -18.19 19.81
C PHE A 170 -0.41 -16.97 20.62
N PHE A 171 0.42 -16.53 21.57
CA PHE A 171 0.15 -15.38 22.42
C PHE A 171 1.07 -14.22 22.09
N VAL A 172 0.53 -13.02 22.25
CA VAL A 172 1.31 -11.78 22.20
C VAL A 172 0.87 -10.88 23.34
N ASP A 173 1.83 -10.44 24.14
CA ASP A 173 1.64 -9.48 25.20
C ASP A 173 2.29 -8.14 24.82
N VAL A 174 1.52 -7.06 24.81
CA VAL A 174 1.97 -5.69 24.60
C VAL A 174 2.05 -5.04 25.98
N SER A 175 3.17 -5.24 26.64
CA SER A 175 3.35 -4.93 28.06
C SER A 175 3.14 -3.45 28.40
N GLU A 176 3.56 -2.53 27.53
CA GLU A 176 3.42 -1.08 27.75
C GLU A 176 1.96 -0.63 27.83
N ARG A 177 1.03 -1.42 27.23
CA ARG A 177 -0.40 -1.12 27.18
C ARG A 177 -1.24 -2.06 28.02
N ASN A 178 -0.62 -3.05 28.65
CA ASN A 178 -1.31 -4.16 29.33
C ASN A 178 -2.33 -4.87 28.43
N TRP A 179 -2.00 -5.03 27.15
CA TRP A 179 -2.84 -5.69 26.15
C TRP A 179 -2.33 -7.10 25.88
N HIS A 180 -3.28 -8.02 25.75
CA HIS A 180 -2.99 -9.43 25.57
C HIS A 180 -3.79 -10.00 24.40
N TYR A 181 -3.11 -10.67 23.50
CA TYR A 181 -3.71 -11.26 22.32
C TYR A 181 -3.52 -12.77 22.32
N ILE A 182 -4.58 -13.50 21.98
CA ILE A 182 -4.51 -14.88 21.53
C ILE A 182 -4.79 -14.83 20.04
N ILE A 183 -3.82 -15.26 19.23
CA ILE A 183 -3.84 -15.05 17.79
C ILE A 183 -3.83 -16.42 17.10
N LYS A 184 -4.66 -16.56 16.07
CA LYS A 184 -4.64 -17.68 15.13
C LYS A 184 -4.28 -17.13 13.76
N LYS A 185 -3.17 -17.55 13.18
CA LYS A 185 -2.83 -17.18 11.78
C LYS A 185 -3.74 -17.94 10.83
N THR A 186 -4.59 -17.23 10.12
CA THR A 186 -5.67 -17.82 9.31
C THR A 186 -5.30 -18.05 7.86
N TYR A 187 -4.32 -17.27 7.33
CA TYR A 187 -3.88 -17.35 5.94
C TYR A 187 -2.36 -17.44 5.85
N GLU A 188 -1.86 -17.98 4.75
CA GLU A 188 -0.48 -17.81 4.35
C GLU A 188 -0.20 -16.34 4.05
N ASP A 189 1.06 -15.95 4.17
CA ASP A 189 1.51 -14.60 3.83
C ASP A 189 1.22 -14.31 2.36
N ASN A 190 0.78 -13.09 2.08
CA ASN A 190 0.46 -12.66 0.73
C ASN A 190 1.34 -11.47 0.32
N LEU A 191 2.03 -11.59 -0.81
CA LEU A 191 2.74 -10.47 -1.40
C LEU A 191 1.73 -9.50 -2.02
N GLN A 192 1.66 -8.31 -1.48
CA GLN A 192 0.90 -7.20 -2.04
C GLN A 192 1.84 -6.22 -2.72
N LYS A 193 1.34 -5.56 -3.75
CA LYS A 193 2.10 -4.59 -4.50
C LYS A 193 1.43 -3.23 -4.39
N ASP A 194 2.21 -2.27 -3.93
CA ASP A 194 1.86 -0.86 -3.96
C ASP A 194 2.60 -0.17 -5.09
N ALA A 195 1.96 0.79 -5.72
CA ALA A 195 2.59 1.59 -6.76
C ALA A 195 2.19 3.07 -6.66
N THR A 196 3.17 3.95 -6.85
CA THR A 196 2.91 5.37 -7.11
C THR A 196 3.02 5.60 -8.61
N VAL A 197 1.95 6.08 -9.22
CA VAL A 197 1.82 6.24 -10.66
C VAL A 197 1.49 7.68 -11.01
N LEU A 198 2.31 8.28 -11.87
CA LEU A 198 2.00 9.55 -12.52
C LEU A 198 1.14 9.26 -13.75
N ARG A 199 0.02 9.96 -13.89
CA ARG A 199 -0.77 9.97 -15.12
C ARG A 199 -0.91 11.38 -15.66
N ALA A 200 -1.05 11.54 -16.97
CA ALA A 200 -1.47 12.79 -17.60
C ALA A 200 -2.13 12.52 -18.95
N ASN A 201 -2.94 13.48 -19.42
CA ASN A 201 -3.56 13.41 -20.74
C ASN A 201 -2.54 13.87 -21.81
N GLY A 202 -2.38 13.06 -22.86
CA GLY A 202 -1.74 13.48 -24.09
C GLY A 202 -2.62 14.50 -24.84
N ARG A 203 -1.99 15.37 -25.61
CA ARG A 203 -2.69 16.27 -26.55
C ARG A 203 -2.97 15.55 -27.86
#